data_d04f9d17985d9d88e451536549e734c4
#
_entry.id   d04f9d17985d9d88e451536549e734c4
#
_cell.length_a   1.000
_cell.length_b   1.000
_cell.length_c   1.000
_cell.angle_alpha   90.00
_cell.angle_beta   90.00
_cell.angle_gamma   90.00
#
_symmetry.space_group_name_H-M   'P 1'
#
loop_
_entity.id
_entity.type
_entity.pdbx_description
1 polymer ?
#
loop_
_entity_poly.entity_id
_entity_poly.type
_entity_poly.pdbx_seq_one_letter_code
_entity_poly.pdbx_strand_id
1 'polypeptide(L)'
;MIVFGILEQLDDAARETTDREKFVQFSRRILQTKRQILGIRMPELRKLARQIAQSRRFCVSARDLERLMRNMHADRPYEYVLLCGLMIDCAVYTEFDEATRISLTKTYLQVVDSWAQVDSIIVKDKRHATKAWWDFSLECLSDEREMVVRYGVVSLMANFLDDERIKSVIKRARRVSHEGYYAKMALAWLYATMAVDYFDLTMTELASDNVSDWVRRKAYQKCLESRRFSPERRAAIAGCRRS
;
A
#
# COMPACT_ATOMS: atom_id res chain seq x y z
N MET A 1 -25.19 -14.38 3.99
CA MET A 1 -24.47 -15.66 4.14
C MET A 1 -22.95 -15.48 4.06
N ILE A 2 -22.37 -14.91 2.98
CA ILE A 2 -20.91 -14.73 2.80
C ILE A 2 -20.29 -13.91 3.93
N VAL A 3 -20.89 -12.78 4.34
CA VAL A 3 -20.35 -11.89 5.41
C VAL A 3 -20.19 -12.66 6.72
N PHE A 4 -21.20 -13.43 7.14
CA PHE A 4 -21.12 -14.20 8.39
C PHE A 4 -20.03 -15.27 8.34
N GLY A 5 -19.92 -15.99 7.21
CA GLY A 5 -18.87 -16.98 7.05
C GLY A 5 -17.46 -16.39 7.07
N ILE A 6 -17.25 -15.18 6.54
CA ILE A 6 -15.97 -14.48 6.61
C ILE A 6 -15.66 -14.04 8.04
N LEU A 7 -16.63 -13.50 8.77
CA LEU A 7 -16.43 -13.07 10.16
C LEU A 7 -16.11 -14.26 11.07
N GLU A 8 -16.81 -15.39 10.89
CA GLU A 8 -16.53 -16.63 11.61
C GLU A 8 -15.08 -17.11 11.38
N GLN A 9 -14.62 -17.12 10.12
CA GLN A 9 -13.24 -17.49 9.79
C GLN A 9 -12.19 -16.53 10.39
N LEU A 10 -12.50 -15.24 10.47
CA LEU A 10 -11.62 -14.27 11.12
C LEU A 10 -11.59 -14.48 12.65
N ASP A 11 -12.72 -14.77 13.27
CA ASP A 11 -12.77 -15.03 14.71
C ASP A 11 -12.02 -16.31 15.08
N ASP A 12 -12.11 -17.36 14.26
CA ASP A 12 -11.35 -18.59 14.44
C ASP A 12 -9.85 -18.35 14.29
N ALA A 13 -9.41 -17.66 13.22
CA ALA A 13 -8.02 -17.30 13.02
C ALA A 13 -7.46 -16.41 14.15
N ALA A 14 -8.30 -15.52 14.70
CA ALA A 14 -7.90 -14.68 15.83
C ALA A 14 -7.70 -15.48 17.11
N ARG A 15 -8.51 -16.53 17.36
CA ARG A 15 -8.36 -17.42 18.51
C ARG A 15 -7.08 -18.25 18.44
N GLU A 16 -6.66 -18.64 17.24
CA GLU A 16 -5.46 -19.44 17.01
C GLU A 16 -4.16 -18.60 17.06
N THR A 17 -4.25 -17.25 17.01
CA THR A 17 -3.07 -16.39 16.99
C THR A 17 -2.37 -16.35 18.36
N THR A 18 -1.13 -16.79 18.42
CA THR A 18 -0.26 -16.68 19.60
C THR A 18 0.14 -15.23 19.87
N ASP A 19 0.33 -14.87 21.15
CA ASP A 19 0.68 -13.50 21.59
C ASP A 19 -0.25 -12.40 21.03
N ARG A 20 -1.50 -12.75 20.76
CA ARG A 20 -2.51 -11.88 20.14
C ARG A 20 -2.63 -10.53 20.83
N GLU A 21 -2.75 -10.50 22.15
CA GLU A 21 -2.92 -9.25 22.90
C GLU A 21 -1.74 -8.29 22.72
N LYS A 22 -0.51 -8.80 22.80
CA LYS A 22 0.70 -8.01 22.57
C LYS A 22 0.73 -7.46 21.15
N PHE A 23 0.33 -8.26 20.18
CA PHE A 23 0.26 -7.83 18.78
C PHE A 23 -0.83 -6.78 18.54
N VAL A 24 -2.00 -6.91 19.16
CA VAL A 24 -3.06 -5.88 19.12
C VAL A 24 -2.58 -4.57 19.73
N GLN A 25 -1.91 -4.61 20.91
CA GLN A 25 -1.35 -3.42 21.54
C GLN A 25 -0.29 -2.75 20.67
N PHE A 26 0.60 -3.52 20.06
CA PHE A 26 1.60 -3.01 19.12
C PHE A 26 0.91 -2.37 17.91
N SER A 27 -0.05 -3.08 17.29
CA SER A 27 -0.77 -2.61 16.11
C SER A 27 -1.51 -1.31 16.36
N ARG A 28 -2.16 -1.14 17.52
CA ARG A 28 -2.85 0.11 17.91
C ARG A 28 -1.92 1.33 17.96
N ARG A 29 -0.63 1.15 18.20
CA ARG A 29 0.35 2.26 18.26
C ARG A 29 0.77 2.74 16.87
N ILE A 30 0.72 1.86 15.86
CA ILE A 30 1.23 2.15 14.52
C ILE A 30 0.13 2.28 13.46
N LEU A 31 -1.04 1.69 13.69
CA LEU A 31 -2.18 1.76 12.79
C LEU A 31 -3.14 2.84 13.29
N GLN A 32 -3.39 3.86 12.48
CA GLN A 32 -4.36 4.91 12.82
C GLN A 32 -5.76 4.50 12.35
N THR A 33 -6.22 3.34 12.77
CA THR A 33 -7.58 2.88 12.51
C THR A 33 -8.46 3.06 13.74
N LYS A 34 -9.73 3.41 13.51
CA LYS A 34 -10.78 3.41 14.55
C LYS A 34 -11.45 2.06 14.69
N ARG A 35 -11.14 1.11 13.78
CA ARG A 35 -11.74 -0.22 13.77
C ARG A 35 -11.16 -1.09 14.88
N GLN A 36 -11.95 -2.06 15.33
CA GLN A 36 -11.45 -3.12 16.19
C GLN A 36 -10.34 -3.89 15.46
N ILE A 37 -9.22 -4.13 16.16
CA ILE A 37 -8.12 -4.96 15.67
C ILE A 37 -8.26 -6.34 16.31
N LEU A 38 -8.39 -7.39 15.49
CA LEU A 38 -8.50 -8.78 15.94
C LEU A 38 -7.14 -9.36 16.31
N GLY A 39 -6.06 -8.87 15.72
CA GLY A 39 -4.69 -9.29 16.02
C GLY A 39 -4.21 -10.48 15.18
N ILE A 40 -4.78 -10.70 14.01
CA ILE A 40 -4.34 -11.75 13.07
C ILE A 40 -3.12 -11.25 12.29
N ARG A 41 -2.09 -12.09 12.19
CA ARG A 41 -0.86 -11.72 11.49
C ARG A 41 -1.03 -11.85 9.97
N MET A 42 -0.24 -11.05 9.23
CA MET A 42 -0.33 -11.02 7.75
C MET A 42 -0.17 -12.37 7.05
N PRO A 43 0.72 -13.29 7.45
CA PRO A 43 0.81 -14.62 6.83
C PRO A 43 -0.50 -15.39 6.92
N GLU A 44 -1.17 -15.37 8.08
CA GLU A 44 -2.45 -16.02 8.34
C GLU A 44 -3.56 -15.37 7.52
N LEU A 45 -3.62 -14.02 7.49
CA LEU A 45 -4.60 -13.31 6.67
C LEU A 45 -4.43 -13.61 5.17
N ARG A 46 -3.21 -13.66 4.67
CA ARG A 46 -2.94 -14.05 3.27
C ARG A 46 -3.33 -15.50 2.98
N LYS A 47 -3.11 -16.40 3.93
CA LYS A 47 -3.56 -17.80 3.83
C LYS A 47 -5.07 -17.86 3.78
N LEU A 48 -5.74 -17.16 4.70
CA LEU A 48 -7.20 -17.10 4.77
C LEU A 48 -7.81 -16.49 3.50
N ALA A 49 -7.25 -15.40 2.98
CA ALA A 49 -7.71 -14.79 1.73
C ALA A 49 -7.69 -15.80 0.56
N ARG A 50 -6.59 -16.57 0.43
CA ARG A 50 -6.49 -17.61 -0.59
C ARG A 50 -7.53 -18.73 -0.38
N GLN A 51 -7.69 -19.18 0.85
CA GLN A 51 -8.66 -20.24 1.17
C GLN A 51 -10.10 -19.83 0.83
N ILE A 52 -10.49 -18.60 1.17
CA ILE A 52 -11.82 -18.08 0.87
C ILE A 52 -11.99 -17.90 -0.64
N ALA A 53 -11.02 -17.29 -1.32
CA ALA A 53 -11.08 -17.03 -2.76
C ALA A 53 -11.13 -18.33 -3.60
N GLN A 54 -10.53 -19.41 -3.12
CA GLN A 54 -10.51 -20.73 -3.79
C GLN A 54 -11.62 -21.67 -3.31
N SER A 55 -12.38 -21.26 -2.31
CA SER A 55 -13.40 -22.13 -1.71
C SER A 55 -14.66 -22.22 -2.56
N ARG A 56 -15.04 -23.44 -2.92
CA ARG A 56 -16.35 -23.71 -3.54
C ARG A 56 -17.54 -23.31 -2.63
N ARG A 57 -17.34 -23.26 -1.32
CA ARG A 57 -18.37 -22.86 -0.34
C ARG A 57 -18.69 -21.37 -0.44
N PHE A 58 -17.70 -20.54 -0.65
CA PHE A 58 -17.88 -19.08 -0.72
C PHE A 58 -18.16 -18.59 -2.13
N CYS A 59 -17.57 -19.21 -3.17
CA CYS A 59 -17.71 -18.83 -4.58
C CYS A 59 -17.68 -17.31 -4.79
N VAL A 60 -16.67 -16.63 -4.21
CA VAL A 60 -16.62 -15.17 -4.16
C VAL A 60 -16.38 -14.62 -5.56
N SER A 61 -17.43 -14.06 -6.17
CA SER A 61 -17.35 -13.35 -7.45
C SER A 61 -16.86 -11.91 -7.24
N ALA A 62 -16.47 -11.26 -8.35
CA ALA A 62 -16.16 -9.82 -8.34
C ALA A 62 -17.31 -8.98 -7.78
N ARG A 63 -18.55 -9.34 -8.14
CA ARG A 63 -19.77 -8.67 -7.65
C ARG A 63 -19.95 -8.83 -6.15
N ASP A 64 -19.66 -10.02 -5.62
CA ASP A 64 -19.74 -10.25 -4.18
C ASP A 64 -18.70 -9.45 -3.44
N LEU A 65 -17.45 -9.42 -3.94
CA LEU A 65 -16.37 -8.66 -3.34
C LEU A 65 -16.67 -7.15 -3.36
N GLU A 66 -17.16 -6.64 -4.47
CA GLU A 66 -17.61 -5.25 -4.59
C GLU A 66 -18.72 -4.94 -3.58
N ARG A 67 -19.71 -5.83 -3.44
CA ARG A 67 -20.82 -5.68 -2.49
C ARG A 67 -20.33 -5.69 -1.04
N LEU A 68 -19.37 -6.55 -0.69
CA LEU A 68 -18.78 -6.58 0.64
C LEU A 68 -18.10 -5.25 0.98
N MET A 69 -17.38 -4.66 0.03
CA MET A 69 -16.69 -3.38 0.21
C MET A 69 -17.66 -2.20 0.22
N ARG A 70 -18.64 -2.13 -0.69
CA ARG A 70 -19.67 -1.07 -0.70
C ARG A 70 -20.53 -1.03 0.54
N ASN A 71 -20.79 -2.19 1.16
CA ASN A 71 -21.54 -2.32 2.40
C ASN A 71 -20.64 -2.42 3.63
N MET A 72 -19.49 -1.73 3.59
CA MET A 72 -18.55 -1.73 4.70
C MET A 72 -19.05 -0.87 5.86
N HIS A 73 -19.48 -1.51 6.92
CA HIS A 73 -19.90 -0.83 8.15
C HIS A 73 -18.69 -0.49 9.03
N ALA A 74 -18.85 0.51 9.90
CA ALA A 74 -17.79 0.97 10.80
C ALA A 74 -17.43 -0.08 11.88
N ASP A 75 -18.35 -0.97 12.23
CA ASP A 75 -18.17 -2.07 13.19
C ASP A 75 -17.36 -3.25 12.64
N ARG A 76 -17.11 -3.29 11.32
CA ARG A 76 -16.27 -4.35 10.74
C ARG A 76 -14.84 -4.20 11.23
N PRO A 77 -14.19 -5.29 11.69
CA PRO A 77 -12.82 -5.23 12.19
C PRO A 77 -11.83 -4.84 11.09
N TYR A 78 -10.68 -4.34 11.52
CA TYR A 78 -9.58 -3.92 10.65
C TYR A 78 -9.16 -5.03 9.66
N GLU A 79 -9.05 -6.25 10.15
CA GLU A 79 -8.66 -7.41 9.35
C GLU A 79 -9.73 -7.81 8.33
N TYR A 80 -11.00 -7.51 8.57
CA TYR A 80 -12.06 -7.74 7.58
C TYR A 80 -11.86 -6.86 6.34
N VAL A 81 -11.56 -5.58 6.55
CA VAL A 81 -11.25 -4.64 5.44
C VAL A 81 -10.03 -5.13 4.68
N LEU A 82 -8.95 -5.44 5.42
CA LEU A 82 -7.70 -5.93 4.83
C LEU A 82 -7.90 -7.22 4.05
N LEU A 83 -8.70 -8.15 4.57
CA LEU A 83 -9.01 -9.42 3.90
C LEU A 83 -9.73 -9.19 2.55
N CYS A 84 -10.70 -8.25 2.49
CA CYS A 84 -11.36 -7.89 1.24
C CYS A 84 -10.33 -7.42 0.19
N GLY A 85 -9.38 -6.58 0.56
CA GLY A 85 -8.32 -6.13 -0.33
C GLY A 85 -7.40 -7.26 -0.78
N LEU A 86 -6.99 -8.14 0.14
CA LEU A 86 -6.14 -9.28 -0.19
C LEU A 86 -6.82 -10.27 -1.14
N MET A 87 -8.14 -10.42 -1.06
CA MET A 87 -8.90 -11.29 -1.95
C MET A 87 -8.93 -10.78 -3.40
N ILE A 88 -8.78 -9.49 -3.65
CA ILE A 88 -8.72 -8.93 -5.02
C ILE A 88 -7.60 -9.61 -5.83
N ASP A 89 -6.44 -9.82 -5.21
CA ASP A 89 -5.30 -10.48 -5.89
C ASP A 89 -5.31 -12.00 -5.74
N CYS A 90 -5.92 -12.56 -4.70
CA CYS A 90 -6.01 -14.01 -4.53
C CYS A 90 -6.99 -14.66 -5.49
N ALA A 91 -8.11 -14.00 -5.82
CA ALA A 91 -9.07 -14.45 -6.83
C ALA A 91 -8.51 -14.37 -8.27
N VAL A 92 -7.39 -13.69 -8.42
CA VAL A 92 -6.70 -13.41 -9.69
C VAL A 92 -6.24 -14.65 -10.44
N TYR A 93 -6.02 -15.74 -9.76
CA TYR A 93 -5.42 -16.88 -10.47
C TYR A 93 -6.34 -17.51 -11.52
N THR A 94 -7.64 -17.14 -11.54
CA THR A 94 -8.58 -17.75 -12.49
C THR A 94 -9.68 -16.85 -13.07
N GLU A 95 -10.07 -15.72 -12.47
CA GLU A 95 -11.39 -15.14 -12.81
C GLU A 95 -11.45 -13.62 -13.03
N PHE A 96 -10.51 -12.80 -12.53
CA PHE A 96 -10.59 -11.35 -12.70
C PHE A 96 -9.61 -10.86 -13.76
N ASP A 97 -10.11 -10.25 -14.80
CA ASP A 97 -9.30 -9.49 -15.75
C ASP A 97 -8.73 -8.21 -15.10
N GLU A 98 -7.84 -7.55 -15.79
CA GLU A 98 -7.16 -6.35 -15.30
C GLU A 98 -8.14 -5.22 -14.97
N ALA A 99 -9.15 -5.00 -15.83
CA ALA A 99 -10.13 -3.93 -15.62
C ALA A 99 -10.97 -4.18 -14.37
N THR A 100 -11.38 -5.42 -14.15
CA THR A 100 -12.11 -5.85 -12.95
C THR A 100 -11.25 -5.63 -11.68
N ARG A 101 -9.97 -5.98 -11.70
CA ARG A 101 -9.06 -5.78 -10.56
C ARG A 101 -8.89 -4.30 -10.23
N ILE A 102 -8.69 -3.46 -11.23
CA ILE A 102 -8.60 -2.01 -11.05
C ILE A 102 -9.91 -1.47 -10.46
N SER A 103 -11.08 -1.89 -10.97
CA SER A 103 -12.38 -1.48 -10.47
C SER A 103 -12.58 -1.88 -9.00
N LEU A 104 -12.24 -3.11 -8.65
CA LEU A 104 -12.31 -3.59 -7.27
C LEU A 104 -11.34 -2.85 -6.35
N THR A 105 -10.13 -2.55 -6.83
CA THR A 105 -9.15 -1.75 -6.07
C THR A 105 -9.66 -0.32 -5.85
N LYS A 106 -10.29 0.31 -6.85
CA LYS A 106 -10.96 1.61 -6.68
C LYS A 106 -12.03 1.55 -5.59
N THR A 107 -12.85 0.52 -5.58
CA THR A 107 -13.89 0.33 -4.55
C THR A 107 -13.27 0.08 -3.17
N TYR A 108 -12.22 -0.73 -3.09
CA TYR A 108 -11.49 -0.99 -1.85
C TYR A 108 -10.90 0.29 -1.24
N LEU A 109 -10.30 1.14 -2.06
CA LEU A 109 -9.71 2.40 -1.61
C LEU A 109 -10.73 3.41 -1.04
N GLN A 110 -12.04 3.18 -1.21
CA GLN A 110 -13.08 3.98 -0.56
C GLN A 110 -13.27 3.64 0.94
N VAL A 111 -12.83 2.47 1.37
CA VAL A 111 -13.12 1.93 2.71
C VAL A 111 -11.90 1.76 3.60
N VAL A 112 -10.70 2.00 3.06
CA VAL A 112 -9.44 1.93 3.81
C VAL A 112 -9.29 3.14 4.74
N ASP A 113 -8.78 2.91 5.94
CA ASP A 113 -8.52 3.93 6.94
C ASP A 113 -7.10 3.86 7.53
N SER A 114 -6.23 3.00 6.98
CA SER A 114 -4.87 2.79 7.46
C SER A 114 -3.88 2.57 6.33
N TRP A 115 -2.67 3.11 6.50
CA TRP A 115 -1.56 2.92 5.57
C TRP A 115 -1.22 1.45 5.31
N ALA A 116 -1.34 0.60 6.32
CA ALA A 116 -1.00 -0.81 6.17
C ALA A 116 -2.03 -1.59 5.34
N GLN A 117 -3.31 -1.17 5.33
CA GLN A 117 -4.31 -1.72 4.41
C GLN A 117 -3.95 -1.40 2.95
N VAL A 118 -3.44 -0.20 2.70
CA VAL A 118 -2.97 0.23 1.38
C VAL A 118 -1.75 -0.56 0.93
N ASP A 119 -0.69 -0.55 1.74
CA ASP A 119 0.60 -1.15 1.38
C ASP A 119 0.52 -2.67 1.22
N SER A 120 -0.37 -3.31 1.98
CA SER A 120 -0.50 -4.78 2.00
C SER A 120 -1.10 -5.36 0.72
N ILE A 121 -1.85 -4.58 -0.04
CA ILE A 121 -2.48 -5.01 -1.30
C ILE A 121 -1.63 -4.66 -2.54
N ILE A 122 -0.57 -3.86 -2.38
CA ILE A 122 0.32 -3.53 -3.49
C ILE A 122 1.29 -4.67 -3.72
N VAL A 123 1.17 -5.29 -4.89
CA VAL A 123 2.02 -6.40 -5.30
C VAL A 123 3.03 -5.92 -6.33
N LYS A 124 4.31 -6.26 -6.15
CA LYS A 124 5.35 -6.06 -7.17
C LYS A 124 5.26 -7.22 -8.16
N ASP A 125 4.56 -6.99 -9.27
CA ASP A 125 4.32 -8.02 -10.29
C ASP A 125 4.21 -7.37 -11.67
N LYS A 126 4.75 -8.03 -12.70
CA LYS A 126 4.66 -7.59 -14.10
C LYS A 126 3.21 -7.36 -14.55
N ARG A 127 2.24 -8.09 -13.98
CA ARG A 127 0.80 -7.92 -14.26
C ARG A 127 0.26 -6.57 -13.78
N HIS A 128 0.95 -5.90 -12.85
CA HIS A 128 0.64 -4.55 -12.35
C HIS A 128 1.54 -3.48 -12.96
N ALA A 129 2.46 -3.85 -13.86
CA ALA A 129 3.34 -2.92 -14.56
C ALA A 129 2.81 -2.53 -15.95
N THR A 130 1.50 -2.63 -16.19
CA THR A 130 0.82 -2.30 -17.45
C THR A 130 0.47 -0.82 -17.54
N LYS A 131 0.06 -0.40 -18.75
CA LYS A 131 -0.43 0.97 -18.96
C LYS A 131 -1.68 1.28 -18.13
N ALA A 132 -2.62 0.34 -17.99
CA ALA A 132 -3.84 0.55 -17.21
C ALA A 132 -3.54 0.77 -15.71
N TRP A 133 -2.64 -0.01 -15.12
CA TRP A 133 -2.17 0.21 -13.75
C TRP A 133 -1.36 1.49 -13.59
N TRP A 134 -0.57 1.87 -14.59
CA TRP A 134 0.10 3.17 -14.61
C TRP A 134 -0.91 4.31 -14.56
N ASP A 135 -1.87 4.32 -15.48
CA ASP A 135 -2.89 5.37 -15.57
C ASP A 135 -3.71 5.46 -14.26
N PHE A 136 -4.09 4.31 -13.70
CA PHE A 136 -4.77 4.26 -12.41
C PHE A 136 -3.91 4.79 -11.26
N SER A 137 -2.64 4.44 -11.22
CA SER A 137 -1.71 4.99 -10.20
C SER A 137 -1.63 6.52 -10.31
N LEU A 138 -1.60 7.06 -11.52
CA LEU A 138 -1.60 8.52 -11.72
C LEU A 138 -2.92 9.19 -11.33
N GLU A 139 -4.06 8.55 -11.58
CA GLU A 139 -5.38 9.03 -11.12
C GLU A 139 -5.38 9.18 -9.59
N CYS A 140 -4.84 8.19 -8.88
CA CYS A 140 -4.77 8.21 -7.42
C CYS A 140 -3.91 9.37 -6.86
N LEU A 141 -2.90 9.86 -7.59
CA LEU A 141 -2.03 10.94 -7.08
C LEU A 141 -2.75 12.27 -6.87
N SER A 142 -3.90 12.46 -7.50
CA SER A 142 -4.68 13.71 -7.46
C SER A 142 -5.95 13.59 -6.62
N ASP A 143 -6.13 12.50 -5.87
CA ASP A 143 -7.30 12.29 -5.00
C ASP A 143 -7.20 13.14 -3.72
N GLU A 144 -8.33 13.51 -3.16
CA GLU A 144 -8.40 14.27 -1.90
C GLU A 144 -8.14 13.40 -0.66
N ARG A 145 -8.24 12.09 -0.80
CA ARG A 145 -8.07 11.13 0.31
C ARG A 145 -6.62 10.68 0.40
N GLU A 146 -6.04 10.91 1.56
CA GLU A 146 -4.64 10.62 1.87
C GLU A 146 -4.22 9.18 1.50
N MET A 147 -5.05 8.19 1.85
CA MET A 147 -4.74 6.77 1.60
C MET A 147 -4.79 6.41 0.11
N VAL A 148 -5.59 7.11 -0.70
CA VAL A 148 -5.62 6.94 -2.15
C VAL A 148 -4.36 7.52 -2.79
N VAL A 149 -3.95 8.73 -2.38
CA VAL A 149 -2.68 9.31 -2.82
C VAL A 149 -1.51 8.41 -2.44
N ARG A 150 -1.50 7.89 -1.21
CA ARG A 150 -0.49 6.91 -0.80
C ARG A 150 -0.46 5.71 -1.71
N TYR A 151 -1.61 5.13 -2.05
CA TYR A 151 -1.69 4.00 -2.98
C TYR A 151 -1.02 4.32 -4.31
N GLY A 152 -1.34 5.46 -4.93
CA GLY A 152 -0.75 5.90 -6.19
C GLY A 152 0.78 5.97 -6.11
N VAL A 153 1.32 6.62 -5.08
CA VAL A 153 2.77 6.76 -4.87
C VAL A 153 3.45 5.40 -4.66
N VAL A 154 2.89 4.54 -3.80
CA VAL A 154 3.50 3.22 -3.50
C VAL A 154 3.35 2.27 -4.68
N SER A 155 2.27 2.35 -5.45
CA SER A 155 2.11 1.60 -6.71
C SER A 155 3.17 1.98 -7.74
N LEU A 156 3.43 3.28 -7.95
CA LEU A 156 4.52 3.76 -8.80
C LEU A 156 5.88 3.24 -8.32
N MET A 157 6.13 3.29 -7.02
CA MET A 157 7.37 2.80 -6.41
C MET A 157 7.57 1.30 -6.62
N ALA A 158 6.50 0.51 -6.52
CA ALA A 158 6.58 -0.94 -6.61
C ALA A 158 6.79 -1.46 -8.04
N ASN A 159 6.15 -0.81 -9.04
CA ASN A 159 5.97 -1.40 -10.36
C ASN A 159 6.53 -0.58 -11.53
N PHE A 160 6.98 0.67 -11.31
CA PHE A 160 7.31 1.59 -12.40
C PHE A 160 8.66 2.32 -12.24
N LEU A 161 9.54 1.82 -11.39
CA LEU A 161 10.91 2.34 -11.26
C LEU A 161 11.84 1.59 -12.22
N ASP A 162 11.85 2.01 -13.47
CA ASP A 162 12.72 1.52 -14.54
C ASP A 162 13.25 2.68 -15.40
N ASP A 163 14.21 2.39 -16.27
CA ASP A 163 14.91 3.40 -17.08
C ASP A 163 13.98 4.20 -18.00
N GLU A 164 12.90 3.56 -18.50
CA GLU A 164 11.95 4.21 -19.41
C GLU A 164 11.05 5.21 -18.66
N ARG A 165 10.69 4.89 -17.41
CA ARG A 165 9.64 5.60 -16.66
C ARG A 165 10.16 6.49 -15.55
N ILE A 166 11.39 6.32 -15.07
CA ILE A 166 11.93 7.03 -13.92
C ILE A 166 11.77 8.56 -14.00
N LYS A 167 12.05 9.17 -15.16
CA LYS A 167 11.88 10.62 -15.38
C LYS A 167 10.41 11.04 -15.30
N SER A 168 9.51 10.17 -15.79
CA SER A 168 8.06 10.40 -15.71
C SER A 168 7.56 10.26 -14.28
N VAL A 169 8.06 9.28 -13.52
CA VAL A 169 7.73 9.12 -12.08
C VAL A 169 8.13 10.37 -11.29
N ILE A 170 9.35 10.90 -11.49
CA ILE A 170 9.81 12.15 -10.85
C ILE A 170 8.87 13.31 -11.20
N LYS A 171 8.56 13.49 -12.48
CA LYS A 171 7.65 14.55 -12.94
C LYS A 171 6.26 14.44 -12.29
N ARG A 172 5.77 13.24 -12.03
CA ARG A 172 4.47 13.01 -11.37
C ARG A 172 4.57 13.21 -9.86
N ALA A 173 5.64 12.74 -9.23
CA ALA A 173 5.87 12.95 -7.80
C ALA A 173 5.91 14.44 -7.40
N ARG A 174 6.50 15.32 -8.24
CA ARG A 174 6.50 16.79 -8.06
C ARG A 174 5.10 17.40 -7.96
N ARG A 175 4.09 16.76 -8.59
CA ARG A 175 2.73 17.28 -8.65
C ARG A 175 1.84 16.83 -7.49
N VAL A 176 2.34 15.94 -6.64
CA VAL A 176 1.59 15.49 -5.48
C VAL A 176 1.64 16.59 -4.42
N SER A 177 0.50 17.23 -4.18
CA SER A 177 0.35 18.36 -3.26
C SER A 177 -0.40 17.99 -1.98
N HIS A 178 -0.71 16.72 -1.76
CA HIS A 178 -1.47 16.29 -0.58
C HIS A 178 -0.65 16.45 0.71
N GLU A 179 -1.17 17.23 1.68
CA GLU A 179 -0.46 17.60 2.90
C GLU A 179 -0.49 16.53 4.02
N GLY A 180 -1.24 15.47 3.85
CA GLY A 180 -1.33 14.38 4.82
C GLY A 180 0.01 13.71 5.09
N TYR A 181 0.20 13.30 6.33
CA TYR A 181 1.44 12.68 6.81
C TYR A 181 1.82 11.43 6.02
N TYR A 182 0.85 10.53 5.76
CA TYR A 182 1.09 9.25 5.08
C TYR A 182 1.32 9.40 3.59
N ALA A 183 0.71 10.40 2.94
CA ALA A 183 0.98 10.75 1.55
C ALA A 183 2.42 11.30 1.40
N LYS A 184 2.81 12.27 2.24
CA LYS A 184 4.18 12.81 2.27
C LYS A 184 5.22 11.75 2.64
N MET A 185 4.90 10.83 3.56
CA MET A 185 5.78 9.73 3.92
C MET A 185 5.96 8.72 2.78
N ALA A 186 4.91 8.50 1.97
CA ALA A 186 5.01 7.69 0.76
C ALA A 186 5.94 8.33 -0.28
N LEU A 187 5.85 9.65 -0.50
CA LEU A 187 6.78 10.38 -1.36
C LEU A 187 8.23 10.26 -0.87
N ALA A 188 8.46 10.45 0.43
CA ALA A 188 9.79 10.28 1.01
C ALA A 188 10.33 8.86 0.80
N TRP A 189 9.46 7.86 0.88
CA TRP A 189 9.84 6.47 0.62
C TRP A 189 10.10 6.22 -0.86
N LEU A 190 9.30 6.77 -1.76
CA LEU A 190 9.52 6.73 -3.20
C LEU A 190 10.92 7.26 -3.55
N TYR A 191 11.25 8.48 -3.12
CA TYR A 191 12.58 9.06 -3.36
C TYR A 191 13.72 8.22 -2.79
N ALA A 192 13.57 7.73 -1.56
CA ALA A 192 14.58 6.86 -0.94
C ALA A 192 14.75 5.53 -1.70
N THR A 193 13.68 5.00 -2.29
CA THR A 193 13.73 3.78 -3.10
C THR A 193 14.37 4.05 -4.46
N MET A 194 14.03 5.16 -5.11
CA MET A 194 14.64 5.60 -6.36
C MET A 194 16.15 5.82 -6.24
N ALA A 195 16.60 6.40 -5.12
CA ALA A 195 18.02 6.69 -4.88
C ALA A 195 18.90 5.44 -4.85
N VAL A 196 18.35 4.24 -4.70
CA VAL A 196 19.14 2.99 -4.73
C VAL A 196 19.72 2.74 -6.11
N ASP A 197 18.89 2.84 -7.14
CA ASP A 197 19.25 2.50 -8.51
C ASP A 197 19.56 3.76 -9.35
N TYR A 198 18.93 4.90 -9.01
CA TYR A 198 19.04 6.20 -9.72
C TYR A 198 19.59 7.29 -8.81
N PHE A 199 20.76 7.05 -8.19
CA PHE A 199 21.31 7.88 -7.11
C PHE A 199 21.45 9.34 -7.49
N ASP A 200 22.26 9.65 -8.51
CA ASP A 200 22.59 11.04 -8.88
C ASP A 200 21.35 11.82 -9.34
N LEU A 201 20.49 11.18 -10.13
CA LEU A 201 19.22 11.77 -10.58
C LEU A 201 18.32 12.11 -9.39
N THR A 202 18.23 11.19 -8.42
CA THR A 202 17.38 11.38 -7.25
C THR A 202 17.94 12.42 -6.29
N MET A 203 19.27 12.45 -6.08
CA MET A 203 19.90 13.45 -5.23
C MET A 203 19.77 14.87 -5.81
N THR A 204 19.91 15.02 -7.13
CA THR A 204 19.64 16.29 -7.83
C THR A 204 18.20 16.74 -7.63
N GLU A 205 17.24 15.82 -7.75
CA GLU A 205 15.83 16.13 -7.53
C GLU A 205 15.54 16.54 -6.10
N LEU A 206 16.06 15.79 -5.13
CA LEU A 206 15.90 16.10 -3.71
C LEU A 206 16.51 17.47 -3.31
N ALA A 207 17.56 17.92 -4.00
CA ALA A 207 18.17 19.21 -3.76
C ALA A 207 17.39 20.39 -4.40
N SER A 208 16.44 20.10 -5.29
CA SER A 208 15.67 21.12 -5.99
C SER A 208 14.51 21.69 -5.14
N ASP A 209 13.99 22.87 -5.53
CA ASP A 209 12.81 23.49 -4.92
C ASP A 209 11.50 22.76 -5.21
N ASN A 210 11.53 21.73 -6.10
CA ASN A 210 10.37 20.93 -6.41
C ASN A 210 9.97 19.97 -5.28
N VAL A 211 10.83 19.73 -4.30
CA VAL A 211 10.60 18.81 -3.19
C VAL A 211 10.53 19.61 -1.89
N SER A 212 9.40 19.50 -1.18
CA SER A 212 9.24 20.19 0.11
C SER A 212 10.31 19.75 1.12
N ASP A 213 10.72 20.65 1.99
CA ASP A 213 11.76 20.39 3.00
C ASP A 213 11.42 19.19 3.90
N TRP A 214 10.16 19.02 4.22
CA TRP A 214 9.73 17.90 5.04
C TRP A 214 9.95 16.57 4.32
N VAL A 215 9.54 16.45 3.06
CA VAL A 215 9.72 15.24 2.24
C VAL A 215 11.21 14.98 2.02
N ARG A 216 11.99 15.99 1.71
CA ARG A 216 13.45 15.94 1.52
C ARG A 216 14.14 15.35 2.74
N ARG A 217 13.91 15.93 3.93
CA ARG A 217 14.51 15.45 5.18
C ARG A 217 14.12 14.00 5.49
N LYS A 218 12.85 13.64 5.25
CA LYS A 218 12.39 12.27 5.47
C LYS A 218 12.94 11.28 4.44
N ALA A 219 13.13 11.69 3.19
CA ALA A 219 13.78 10.86 2.17
C ALA A 219 15.24 10.57 2.56
N TYR A 220 16.02 11.58 2.94
CA TYR A 220 17.39 11.38 3.45
C TYR A 220 17.43 10.47 4.68
N GLN A 221 16.50 10.65 5.62
CA GLN A 221 16.42 9.78 6.78
C GLN A 221 16.19 8.33 6.35
N LYS A 222 15.23 8.05 5.46
CA LYS A 222 14.94 6.70 4.96
C LYS A 222 16.10 6.10 4.16
N CYS A 223 16.83 6.88 3.40
CA CYS A 223 18.06 6.44 2.75
C CYS A 223 19.08 5.95 3.78
N LEU A 224 19.32 6.74 4.86
CA LEU A 224 20.27 6.39 5.91
C LEU A 224 19.83 5.18 6.76
N GLU A 225 18.54 4.92 6.91
CA GLU A 225 17.97 3.73 7.55
C GLU A 225 18.13 2.47 6.68
N SER A 226 18.25 2.64 5.35
CA SER A 226 18.37 1.53 4.41
C SER A 226 19.79 0.94 4.40
N ARG A 227 19.89 -0.40 4.34
CA ARG A 227 21.16 -1.13 4.19
C ARG A 227 21.62 -1.26 2.73
N ARG A 228 20.88 -0.69 1.77
CA ARG A 228 21.16 -0.84 0.33
C ARG A 228 22.20 0.19 -0.20
N PHE A 229 22.62 1.14 0.61
CA PHE A 229 23.58 2.18 0.21
C PHE A 229 25.00 1.83 0.67
N SER A 230 26.00 2.08 -0.20
CA SER A 230 27.40 1.97 0.15
C SER A 230 27.81 3.02 1.19
N PRO A 231 28.96 2.82 1.89
CA PRO A 231 29.47 3.82 2.84
C PRO A 231 29.63 5.20 2.22
N GLU A 232 30.12 5.29 0.98
CA GLU A 232 30.36 6.55 0.25
C GLU A 232 29.03 7.28 -0.02
N ARG A 233 28.01 6.55 -0.53
CA ARG A 233 26.68 7.11 -0.76
C ARG A 233 26.01 7.55 0.55
N ARG A 234 26.19 6.78 1.63
CA ARG A 234 25.69 7.17 2.97
C ARG A 234 26.35 8.45 3.48
N ALA A 235 27.67 8.62 3.27
CA ALA A 235 28.38 9.85 3.63
C ALA A 235 27.86 11.05 2.83
N ALA A 236 27.65 10.90 1.53
CA ALA A 236 27.08 11.95 0.67
C ALA A 236 25.67 12.36 1.13
N ILE A 237 24.77 11.39 1.41
CA ILE A 237 23.42 11.66 1.92
C ILE A 237 23.47 12.37 3.28
N ALA A 238 24.38 11.97 4.18
CA ALA A 238 24.55 12.60 5.49
C ALA A 238 25.05 14.04 5.37
N GLY A 239 25.85 14.36 4.37
CA GLY A 239 26.27 15.72 4.01
C GLY A 239 25.07 16.59 3.61
N CYS A 240 24.25 16.13 2.66
CA CYS A 240 23.04 16.83 2.19
C CYS A 240 21.97 17.04 3.26
N ARG A 241 21.90 16.18 4.27
CA ARG A 241 20.93 16.32 5.37
C ARG A 241 21.27 17.46 6.33
N ARG A 242 22.55 17.88 6.39
CA ARG A 242 23.05 18.92 7.30
C ARG A 242 23.03 20.32 6.68
N SER A 243 23.04 20.41 5.36
CA SER A 243 22.83 21.63 4.58
C SER A 243 21.33 21.96 4.47
#